data_db244b85d7c882f012726431db6134f2
#
_entry.id   db244b85d7c882f012726431db6134f2
#
_cell.length_a   1.000
_cell.length_b   1.000
_cell.length_c   1.000
_cell.angle_alpha   90.00
_cell.angle_beta   90.00
_cell.angle_gamma   90.00
#
_symmetry.space_group_name_H-M   'P 1'
#
loop_
_entity.id
_entity.type
_entity.pdbx_description
1 polymer ?
#
loop_
_entity_poly.entity_id
_entity_poly.type
_entity_poly.pdbx_seq_one_letter_code
_entity_poly.pdbx_strand_id
1 'polypeptide(L)'
;MTAPNESGAITIIMPRTALQRWRSLTQVGFFALFVLAPPLDIFRYDLTIGNFILFGHHWTLNLDALQHGQATATEAAVNVLLFGLLPILLIVVGFLVVAWRWGRIYCGWFCPHFSVVEIINRLMQRAIGKPSLWEQERLPEAQADGSVLRRNRWYLVPTMLAVVGFALLWSVSLLTYLLPPFEIYSNILHGELTRNQALFLLAATTAFCIEFLLARHLFCRFGCAVGLFQSLAWMANRRAMVISFNRQRGSACRSCNNACDNACPMRLQPRTIKRKMFTLSLIHI
;
A
#
# COMPACT_ATOMS: atom_id res chain seq x y z
N MET A 1 20.81 41.39 9.52
CA MET A 1 20.83 40.67 10.81
C MET A 1 19.50 40.85 11.48
N THR A 2 18.51 40.02 11.19
CA THR A 2 17.19 40.03 11.81
C THR A 2 17.22 38.99 12.93
N ALA A 3 16.89 39.41 14.15
CA ALA A 3 16.89 38.58 15.35
C ALA A 3 15.95 37.37 15.17
N PRO A 4 16.30 36.16 15.66
CA PRO A 4 15.40 34.99 15.62
C PRO A 4 14.25 35.25 16.59
N ASN A 5 13.03 35.18 16.04
CA ASN A 5 11.80 35.24 16.81
C ASN A 5 11.76 34.07 17.81
N GLU A 6 11.58 34.34 19.08
CA GLU A 6 11.72 33.43 20.21
C GLU A 6 10.65 32.33 20.33
N SER A 7 9.73 32.24 19.42
CA SER A 7 8.79 31.10 19.34
C SER A 7 9.30 30.11 18.29
N GLY A 8 10.20 29.23 18.69
CA GLY A 8 10.84 28.23 17.82
C GLY A 8 9.94 27.11 17.26
N ALA A 9 8.71 27.44 16.91
CA ALA A 9 7.85 26.57 16.12
C ALA A 9 8.29 26.69 14.65
N ILE A 10 9.11 25.75 14.19
CA ILE A 10 9.37 25.59 12.75
C ILE A 10 8.03 25.14 12.13
N THR A 11 7.26 26.11 11.70
CA THR A 11 6.04 25.86 10.89
C THR A 11 6.54 25.52 9.48
N ILE A 12 6.77 24.26 9.21
CA ILE A 12 6.99 23.78 7.84
C ILE A 12 5.65 23.85 7.14
N ILE A 13 5.31 25.01 6.59
CA ILE A 13 4.20 25.14 5.65
C ILE A 13 4.68 24.49 4.35
N MET A 14 4.38 23.23 4.17
CA MET A 14 4.52 22.59 2.86
C MET A 14 3.34 23.08 1.99
N PRO A 15 3.58 23.93 0.98
CA PRO A 15 2.55 24.22 0.01
C PRO A 15 2.08 22.90 -0.61
N ARG A 16 0.79 22.73 -0.84
CA ARG A 16 0.24 21.61 -1.61
C ARG A 16 0.79 21.72 -3.03
N THR A 17 1.96 21.19 -3.22
CA THR A 17 2.71 21.28 -4.47
C THR A 17 2.04 20.44 -5.55
N ALA A 18 2.30 20.75 -6.82
CA ALA A 18 1.89 19.95 -7.97
C ALA A 18 2.23 18.46 -7.76
N LEU A 19 3.33 18.15 -7.07
CA LEU A 19 3.77 16.81 -6.73
C LEU A 19 2.72 16.02 -5.91
N GLN A 20 2.05 16.64 -4.93
CA GLN A 20 1.01 15.95 -4.16
C GLN A 20 -0.24 15.66 -4.99
N ARG A 21 -0.56 16.50 -5.97
CA ARG A 21 -1.65 16.25 -6.92
C ARG A 21 -1.31 15.05 -7.81
N TRP A 22 -0.09 15.02 -8.35
CA TRP A 22 0.39 13.88 -9.14
C TRP A 22 0.37 12.58 -8.34
N ARG A 23 0.84 12.62 -7.08
CA ARG A 23 0.78 11.47 -6.17
C ARG A 23 -0.66 10.98 -5.98
N SER A 24 -1.60 11.87 -5.72
CA SER A 24 -3.01 11.49 -5.55
C SER A 24 -3.61 10.92 -6.84
N LEU A 25 -3.27 11.50 -7.99
CA LEU A 25 -3.74 10.98 -9.28
C LEU A 25 -3.19 9.58 -9.57
N THR A 26 -1.90 9.35 -9.32
CA THR A 26 -1.30 8.02 -9.51
C THR A 26 -1.87 6.99 -8.53
N GLN A 27 -2.13 7.36 -7.27
CA GLN A 27 -2.77 6.48 -6.30
C GLN A 27 -4.19 6.09 -6.74
N VAL A 28 -5.01 7.07 -7.15
CA VAL A 28 -6.38 6.81 -7.62
C VAL A 28 -6.36 6.02 -8.93
N GLY A 29 -5.50 6.39 -9.87
CA GLY A 29 -5.37 5.69 -11.15
C GLY A 29 -4.95 4.23 -10.98
N PHE A 30 -3.98 3.97 -10.11
CA PHE A 30 -3.53 2.60 -9.86
C PHE A 30 -4.54 1.79 -9.05
N PHE A 31 -5.27 2.43 -8.14
CA PHE A 31 -6.37 1.79 -7.44
C PHE A 31 -7.51 1.40 -8.41
N ALA A 32 -7.87 2.31 -9.31
CA ALA A 32 -8.86 2.02 -10.35
C ALA A 32 -8.39 0.90 -11.28
N LEU A 33 -7.12 0.94 -11.71
CA LEU A 33 -6.51 -0.12 -12.50
C LEU A 33 -6.58 -1.47 -11.78
N PHE A 34 -6.26 -1.51 -10.48
CA PHE A 34 -6.32 -2.73 -9.68
C PHE A 34 -7.73 -3.34 -9.65
N VAL A 35 -8.76 -2.53 -9.47
CA VAL A 35 -10.15 -2.99 -9.42
C VAL A 35 -10.67 -3.38 -10.81
N LEU A 36 -10.27 -2.64 -11.85
CA LEU A 36 -10.78 -2.82 -13.22
C LEU A 36 -9.97 -3.83 -14.05
N ALA A 37 -8.77 -4.19 -13.61
CA ALA A 37 -7.93 -5.11 -14.37
C ALA A 37 -8.57 -6.49 -14.61
N PRO A 38 -9.23 -7.14 -13.62
CA PRO A 38 -9.89 -8.43 -13.88
C PRO A 38 -11.08 -8.32 -14.82
N PRO A 39 -12.06 -7.41 -14.64
CA PRO A 39 -13.22 -7.34 -15.52
C PRO A 39 -12.89 -6.87 -16.95
N LEU A 40 -11.77 -6.19 -17.15
CA LEU A 40 -11.29 -5.79 -18.48
C LEU A 40 -10.29 -6.78 -19.09
N ASP A 41 -10.07 -7.93 -18.43
CA ASP A 41 -9.09 -8.95 -18.84
C ASP A 41 -7.67 -8.37 -19.10
N ILE A 42 -7.31 -7.29 -18.38
CA ILE A 42 -5.98 -6.70 -18.48
C ILE A 42 -4.95 -7.65 -17.86
N PHE A 43 -5.24 -8.13 -16.65
CA PHE A 43 -4.42 -9.11 -15.94
C PHE A 43 -5.26 -9.87 -14.92
N ARG A 44 -5.33 -11.19 -15.06
CA ARG A 44 -5.88 -12.10 -14.05
C ARG A 44 -5.33 -13.51 -14.23
N TYR A 45 -5.42 -14.34 -13.19
CA TYR A 45 -5.15 -15.76 -13.27
C TYR A 45 -6.47 -16.51 -13.17
N ASP A 46 -6.83 -17.25 -14.17
CA ASP A 46 -8.07 -18.02 -14.19
C ASP A 46 -7.83 -19.43 -13.68
N LEU A 47 -8.33 -19.72 -12.47
CA LEU A 47 -8.21 -21.04 -11.84
C LEU A 47 -9.00 -22.13 -12.59
N THR A 48 -10.01 -21.75 -13.36
CA THR A 48 -10.84 -22.73 -14.10
C THR A 48 -10.09 -23.31 -15.29
N ILE A 49 -9.23 -22.48 -15.90
CA ILE A 49 -8.43 -22.85 -17.09
C ILE A 49 -6.95 -23.09 -16.73
N GLY A 50 -6.53 -22.69 -15.52
CA GLY A 50 -5.15 -22.84 -15.05
C GLY A 50 -4.14 -21.93 -15.75
N ASN A 51 -4.58 -20.85 -16.42
CA ASN A 51 -3.74 -19.96 -17.23
C ASN A 51 -3.85 -18.51 -16.77
N PHE A 52 -2.78 -17.75 -17.02
CA PHE A 52 -2.84 -16.28 -16.92
C PHE A 52 -3.53 -15.72 -18.16
N ILE A 53 -4.36 -14.71 -17.95
CA ILE A 53 -4.95 -13.89 -18.99
C ILE A 53 -4.27 -12.53 -18.92
N LEU A 54 -3.68 -12.09 -20.04
CA LEU A 54 -2.98 -10.83 -20.18
C LEU A 54 -3.51 -10.11 -21.43
N PHE A 55 -4.14 -8.95 -21.24
CA PHE A 55 -4.78 -8.18 -22.33
C PHE A 55 -5.71 -9.01 -23.20
N GLY A 56 -6.54 -9.87 -22.58
CA GLY A 56 -7.47 -10.75 -23.28
C GLY A 56 -6.85 -11.98 -23.95
N HIS A 57 -5.53 -12.15 -23.86
CA HIS A 57 -4.83 -13.30 -24.41
C HIS A 57 -4.41 -14.29 -23.33
N HIS A 58 -4.56 -15.59 -23.62
CA HIS A 58 -4.09 -16.65 -22.73
C HIS A 58 -2.57 -16.74 -22.76
N TRP A 59 -1.94 -16.54 -21.61
CA TRP A 59 -0.51 -16.72 -21.42
C TRP A 59 -0.25 -18.13 -20.95
N THR A 60 0.18 -19.01 -21.84
CA THR A 60 0.43 -20.42 -21.56
C THR A 60 1.92 -20.73 -21.63
N LEU A 61 2.36 -21.72 -20.85
CA LEU A 61 3.71 -22.27 -20.93
C LEU A 61 3.82 -23.40 -21.97
N ASN A 62 2.75 -23.66 -22.73
CA ASN A 62 2.63 -24.74 -23.73
C ASN A 62 3.02 -26.13 -23.19
N LEU A 63 2.74 -26.39 -21.90
CA LEU A 63 3.01 -27.70 -21.28
C LEU A 63 2.03 -28.78 -21.75
N ASP A 64 0.85 -28.38 -22.24
CA ASP A 64 -0.16 -29.29 -22.80
C ASP A 64 0.39 -30.02 -24.05
N ALA A 65 1.18 -29.31 -24.86
CA ALA A 65 1.83 -29.91 -26.03
C ALA A 65 2.81 -31.02 -25.64
N LEU A 66 3.48 -30.91 -24.49
CA LEU A 66 4.33 -31.96 -23.95
C LEU A 66 3.50 -33.16 -23.47
N GLN A 67 2.38 -32.92 -22.78
CA GLN A 67 1.50 -34.00 -22.29
C GLN A 67 0.88 -34.80 -23.44
N HIS A 68 0.59 -34.15 -24.56
CA HIS A 68 0.05 -34.80 -25.76
C HIS A 68 1.12 -35.33 -26.72
N GLY A 69 2.41 -35.30 -26.32
CA GLY A 69 3.51 -35.82 -27.13
C GLY A 69 3.81 -35.00 -28.39
N GLN A 70 3.30 -33.76 -28.49
CA GLN A 70 3.49 -32.87 -29.64
C GLN A 70 4.73 -31.98 -29.51
N ALA A 71 5.34 -31.91 -28.31
CA ALA A 71 6.56 -31.17 -28.06
C ALA A 71 7.61 -32.05 -27.38
N THR A 72 8.88 -31.73 -27.60
CA THR A 72 9.99 -32.40 -26.90
C THR A 72 10.17 -31.84 -25.51
N ALA A 73 10.75 -32.62 -24.59
CA ALA A 73 11.07 -32.16 -23.22
C ALA A 73 11.99 -30.91 -23.26
N THR A 74 12.88 -30.80 -24.24
CA THR A 74 13.77 -29.64 -24.41
C THR A 74 12.98 -28.39 -24.77
N GLU A 75 12.03 -28.46 -25.68
CA GLU A 75 11.16 -27.35 -26.05
C GLU A 75 10.30 -26.88 -24.89
N ALA A 76 9.73 -27.81 -24.13
CA ALA A 76 8.97 -27.48 -22.93
C ALA A 76 9.84 -26.77 -21.87
N ALA A 77 11.06 -27.25 -21.65
CA ALA A 77 12.01 -26.59 -20.75
C ALA A 77 12.37 -25.16 -21.18
N VAL A 78 12.62 -24.96 -22.47
CA VAL A 78 12.89 -23.63 -23.05
C VAL A 78 11.68 -22.70 -22.89
N ASN A 79 10.46 -23.20 -23.12
CA ASN A 79 9.23 -22.41 -22.93
C ASN A 79 9.04 -21.99 -21.46
N VAL A 80 9.26 -22.88 -20.51
CA VAL A 80 9.21 -22.56 -19.07
C VAL A 80 10.24 -21.48 -18.70
N LEU A 81 11.45 -21.57 -19.23
CA LEU A 81 12.49 -20.59 -18.99
C LEU A 81 12.16 -19.23 -19.62
N LEU A 82 11.73 -19.20 -20.88
CA LEU A 82 11.49 -17.94 -21.61
C LEU A 82 10.16 -17.28 -21.24
N PHE A 83 9.08 -18.05 -21.11
CA PHE A 83 7.74 -17.50 -20.85
C PHE A 83 7.34 -17.55 -19.38
N GLY A 84 8.01 -18.34 -18.55
CA GLY A 84 7.77 -18.41 -17.11
C GLY A 84 8.83 -17.65 -16.32
N LEU A 85 10.05 -18.19 -16.27
CA LEU A 85 11.09 -17.70 -15.36
C LEU A 85 11.66 -16.34 -15.75
N LEU A 86 11.94 -16.11 -17.02
CA LEU A 86 12.57 -14.88 -17.49
C LEU A 86 11.72 -13.63 -17.24
N PRO A 87 10.41 -13.58 -17.57
CA PRO A 87 9.56 -12.42 -17.26
C PRO A 87 9.47 -12.15 -15.76
N ILE A 88 9.32 -13.19 -14.93
CA ILE A 88 9.28 -13.04 -13.47
C ILE A 88 10.59 -12.44 -12.96
N LEU A 89 11.73 -12.98 -13.44
CA LEU A 89 13.06 -12.48 -13.05
C LEU A 89 13.23 -11.00 -13.43
N LEU A 90 12.85 -10.63 -14.65
CA LEU A 90 12.93 -9.24 -15.13
C LEU A 90 12.07 -8.29 -14.29
N ILE A 91 10.84 -8.70 -13.93
CA ILE A 91 9.95 -7.91 -13.07
C ILE A 91 10.56 -7.76 -11.70
N VAL A 92 11.06 -8.83 -11.08
CA VAL A 92 11.66 -8.81 -9.73
C VAL A 92 12.92 -7.94 -9.72
N VAL A 93 13.83 -8.14 -10.67
CA VAL A 93 15.06 -7.35 -10.75
C VAL A 93 14.74 -5.88 -11.03
N GLY A 94 13.85 -5.58 -11.96
CA GLY A 94 13.39 -4.22 -12.24
C GLY A 94 12.80 -3.55 -11.00
N PHE A 95 11.93 -4.26 -10.28
CA PHE A 95 11.35 -3.78 -9.02
C PHE A 95 12.42 -3.49 -7.95
N LEU A 96 13.41 -4.38 -7.79
CA LEU A 96 14.49 -4.20 -6.82
C LEU A 96 15.42 -3.04 -7.20
N VAL A 97 15.72 -2.86 -8.49
CA VAL A 97 16.51 -1.70 -8.99
C VAL A 97 15.78 -0.39 -8.74
N VAL A 98 14.47 -0.33 -9.01
CA VAL A 98 13.65 0.83 -8.70
C VAL A 98 13.63 1.11 -7.20
N ALA A 99 13.45 0.08 -6.38
CA ALA A 99 13.47 0.20 -4.92
C ALA A 99 14.85 0.65 -4.39
N TRP A 100 15.93 0.13 -4.95
CA TRP A 100 17.30 0.55 -4.61
C TRP A 100 17.56 2.00 -4.97
N ARG A 101 17.02 2.49 -6.12
CA ARG A 101 17.26 3.86 -6.61
C ARG A 101 16.38 4.92 -5.93
N TRP A 102 15.12 4.61 -5.65
CA TRP A 102 14.10 5.56 -5.18
C TRP A 102 13.43 5.18 -3.86
N GLY A 103 13.82 4.08 -3.26
CA GLY A 103 13.25 3.62 -2.01
C GLY A 103 11.82 3.08 -2.15
N ARG A 104 10.98 3.36 -1.17
CA ARG A 104 9.60 2.86 -1.10
C ARG A 104 8.62 3.63 -2.01
N ILE A 105 9.02 3.92 -3.24
CA ILE A 105 8.17 4.68 -4.16
C ILE A 105 6.85 3.96 -4.46
N TYR A 106 6.90 2.63 -4.66
CA TYR A 106 5.69 1.84 -4.92
C TYR A 106 4.67 1.98 -3.79
N CYS A 107 5.09 1.84 -2.53
CA CYS A 107 4.18 1.98 -1.38
C CYS A 107 3.54 3.36 -1.30
N GLY A 108 4.29 4.41 -1.59
CA GLY A 108 3.80 5.79 -1.46
C GLY A 108 2.97 6.29 -2.62
N TRP A 109 3.15 5.76 -3.82
CA TRP A 109 2.58 6.30 -5.05
C TRP A 109 1.63 5.36 -5.77
N PHE A 110 1.87 4.06 -5.71
CA PHE A 110 1.14 3.08 -6.53
C PHE A 110 0.36 2.05 -5.70
N CYS A 111 0.72 1.84 -4.43
CA CYS A 111 0.09 0.79 -3.64
C CYS A 111 -1.37 1.11 -3.33
N PRO A 112 -2.34 0.35 -3.87
CA PRO A 112 -3.76 0.60 -3.62
C PRO A 112 -4.13 0.34 -2.15
N HIS A 113 -3.50 -0.65 -1.51
CA HIS A 113 -3.71 -0.95 -0.10
C HIS A 113 -3.30 0.22 0.80
N PHE A 114 -2.12 0.81 0.56
CA PHE A 114 -1.64 1.96 1.32
C PHE A 114 -2.57 3.17 1.17
N SER A 115 -3.15 3.38 -0.01
CA SER A 115 -4.10 4.46 -0.28
C SER A 115 -5.37 4.32 0.56
N VAL A 116 -5.91 3.11 0.67
CA VAL A 116 -7.07 2.80 1.53
C VAL A 116 -6.75 3.05 2.99
N VAL A 117 -5.60 2.54 3.47
CA VAL A 117 -5.15 2.75 4.86
C VAL A 117 -4.99 4.24 5.17
N GLU A 118 -4.48 5.04 4.22
CA GLU A 118 -4.36 6.50 4.39
C GLU A 118 -5.72 7.18 4.53
N ILE A 119 -6.72 6.79 3.72
CA ILE A 119 -8.09 7.31 3.81
C ILE A 119 -8.72 6.98 5.17
N ILE A 120 -8.65 5.70 5.59
CA ILE A 120 -9.21 5.25 6.87
C ILE A 120 -8.53 5.97 8.04
N ASN A 121 -7.21 6.17 8.00
CA ASN A 121 -6.50 6.92 9.02
C ASN A 121 -6.95 8.38 9.12
N ARG A 122 -7.15 9.06 7.99
CA ARG A 122 -7.66 10.45 7.98
C ARG A 122 -9.06 10.55 8.58
N LEU A 123 -9.95 9.59 8.27
CA LEU A 123 -11.29 9.52 8.84
C LEU A 123 -11.24 9.27 10.35
N MET A 124 -10.41 8.33 10.79
CA MET A 124 -10.25 8.01 12.21
C MET A 124 -9.62 9.16 13.01
N GLN A 125 -8.66 9.87 12.45
CA GLN A 125 -8.10 11.07 13.06
C GLN A 125 -9.17 12.15 13.29
N ARG A 126 -10.07 12.35 12.33
CA ARG A 126 -11.22 13.27 12.48
C ARG A 126 -12.25 12.76 13.48
N ALA A 127 -12.43 11.44 13.61
CA ALA A 127 -13.39 10.85 14.52
C ALA A 127 -12.94 10.92 15.99
N ILE A 128 -11.76 10.40 16.29
CA ILE A 128 -11.26 10.19 17.66
C ILE A 128 -9.99 10.96 17.98
N GLY A 129 -9.37 11.61 17.02
CA GLY A 129 -8.11 12.33 17.19
C GLY A 129 -6.89 11.44 17.36
N LYS A 130 -7.02 10.13 17.06
CA LYS A 130 -5.94 9.17 17.12
C LYS A 130 -5.71 8.58 15.72
N PRO A 131 -4.46 8.34 15.33
CA PRO A 131 -4.17 7.71 14.05
C PRO A 131 -4.39 6.18 14.08
N SER A 132 -4.39 5.59 15.28
CA SER A 132 -4.57 4.15 15.48
C SER A 132 -5.26 3.89 16.83
N LEU A 133 -5.95 2.75 16.97
CA LEU A 133 -6.57 2.34 18.22
C LEU A 133 -5.54 2.04 19.31
N TRP A 134 -4.34 1.63 18.92
CA TRP A 134 -3.24 1.24 19.81
C TRP A 134 -2.46 2.43 20.39
N GLU A 135 -2.53 3.61 19.75
CA GLU A 135 -1.84 4.79 20.23
C GLU A 135 -2.61 5.43 21.38
N GLN A 136 -1.92 5.60 22.51
CA GLN A 136 -2.49 6.27 23.69
C GLN A 136 -2.55 7.79 23.50
N GLU A 137 -1.53 8.36 22.81
CA GLU A 137 -1.44 9.79 22.59
C GLU A 137 -2.40 10.24 21.49
N ARG A 138 -3.09 11.35 21.73
CA ARG A 138 -3.93 12.03 20.74
C ARG A 138 -3.10 13.00 19.95
N LEU A 139 -3.43 13.15 18.68
CA LEU A 139 -2.82 14.17 17.83
C LEU A 139 -3.17 15.57 18.35
N PRO A 140 -2.22 16.52 18.29
CA PRO A 140 -2.51 17.93 18.61
C PRO A 140 -3.57 18.47 17.65
N GLU A 141 -4.38 19.43 18.10
CA GLU A 141 -5.43 20.06 17.26
C GLU A 141 -4.83 20.87 16.11
N ALA A 142 -3.77 21.62 16.40
CA ALA A 142 -2.98 22.29 15.38
C ALA A 142 -1.96 21.32 14.79
N GLN A 143 -2.10 20.98 13.51
CA GLN A 143 -1.17 20.11 12.79
C GLN A 143 0.01 20.91 12.25
N ALA A 144 1.14 20.22 11.95
CA ALA A 144 2.34 20.86 11.42
C ALA A 144 2.12 21.52 10.02
N ASP A 145 1.08 21.13 9.31
CA ASP A 145 0.67 21.70 8.02
C ASP A 145 -0.24 22.95 8.15
N GLY A 146 -0.45 23.44 9.37
CA GLY A 146 -1.33 24.57 9.68
C GLY A 146 -2.82 24.22 9.70
N SER A 147 -3.20 22.97 9.45
CA SER A 147 -4.59 22.53 9.53
C SER A 147 -5.04 22.34 10.98
N VAL A 148 -6.32 22.62 11.25
CA VAL A 148 -6.92 22.38 12.57
C VAL A 148 -7.75 21.10 12.54
N LEU A 149 -7.38 20.13 13.37
CA LEU A 149 -8.07 18.87 13.51
C LEU A 149 -9.25 18.99 14.49
N ARG A 150 -10.43 19.36 13.99
CA ARG A 150 -11.66 19.31 14.80
C ARG A 150 -12.15 17.89 14.93
N ARG A 151 -12.24 17.38 16.17
CA ARG A 151 -12.74 16.03 16.48
C ARG A 151 -14.27 16.03 16.45
N ASN A 152 -14.84 15.08 15.70
CA ASN A 152 -16.27 14.88 15.67
C ASN A 152 -16.58 13.37 15.58
N ARG A 153 -17.29 12.85 16.60
CA ARG A 153 -17.64 11.43 16.68
C ARG A 153 -18.50 10.93 15.51
N TRP A 154 -19.22 11.82 14.85
CA TRP A 154 -19.99 11.48 13.65
C TRP A 154 -19.13 10.88 12.53
N TYR A 155 -17.83 11.20 12.49
CA TYR A 155 -16.89 10.58 11.55
C TYR A 155 -16.63 9.08 11.81
N LEU A 156 -17.12 8.51 12.92
CA LEU A 156 -17.07 7.06 13.14
C LEU A 156 -17.94 6.31 12.13
N VAL A 157 -19.11 6.84 11.78
CA VAL A 157 -19.99 6.20 10.79
C VAL A 157 -19.30 6.09 9.43
N PRO A 158 -18.82 7.17 8.78
CA PRO A 158 -18.10 7.04 7.51
C PRO A 158 -16.80 6.24 7.65
N THR A 159 -16.16 6.20 8.82
CA THR A 159 -14.98 5.35 9.03
C THR A 159 -15.36 3.87 8.96
N MET A 160 -16.43 3.44 9.64
CA MET A 160 -16.89 2.05 9.61
C MET A 160 -17.38 1.65 8.23
N LEU A 161 -18.14 2.53 7.56
CA LEU A 161 -18.56 2.31 6.17
C LEU A 161 -17.37 2.17 5.22
N ALA A 162 -16.34 3.00 5.37
CA ALA A 162 -15.12 2.91 4.58
C ALA A 162 -14.37 1.59 4.85
N VAL A 163 -14.24 1.17 6.12
CA VAL A 163 -13.57 -0.09 6.46
C VAL A 163 -14.28 -1.28 5.83
N VAL A 164 -15.59 -1.40 6.02
CA VAL A 164 -16.37 -2.52 5.48
C VAL A 164 -16.44 -2.44 3.95
N GLY A 165 -16.68 -1.26 3.39
CA GLY A 165 -16.77 -1.06 1.95
C GLY A 165 -15.46 -1.39 1.22
N PHE A 166 -14.33 -0.91 1.74
CA PHE A 166 -13.03 -1.26 1.15
C PHE A 166 -12.65 -2.73 1.38
N ALA A 167 -12.99 -3.32 2.54
CA ALA A 167 -12.76 -4.74 2.78
C ALA A 167 -13.54 -5.63 1.81
N LEU A 168 -14.81 -5.32 1.57
CA LEU A 168 -15.63 -6.01 0.57
C LEU A 168 -15.07 -5.81 -0.84
N LEU A 169 -14.76 -4.58 -1.22
CA LEU A 169 -14.19 -4.27 -2.53
C LEU A 169 -12.88 -5.06 -2.79
N TRP A 170 -12.00 -5.12 -1.78
CA TRP A 170 -10.76 -5.91 -1.86
C TRP A 170 -11.06 -7.40 -2.01
N SER A 171 -11.96 -7.94 -1.21
CA SER A 171 -12.32 -9.37 -1.24
C SER A 171 -12.92 -9.78 -2.58
N VAL A 172 -13.83 -8.97 -3.12
CA VAL A 172 -14.42 -9.19 -4.44
C VAL A 172 -13.35 -9.06 -5.53
N SER A 173 -12.52 -8.01 -5.49
CA SER A 173 -11.44 -7.84 -6.46
C SER A 173 -10.48 -9.02 -6.46
N LEU A 174 -10.04 -9.51 -5.29
CA LEU A 174 -9.18 -10.68 -5.21
C LEU A 174 -9.83 -11.95 -5.77
N LEU A 175 -11.13 -12.14 -5.52
CA LEU A 175 -11.87 -13.28 -6.07
C LEU A 175 -11.94 -13.21 -7.60
N THR A 176 -12.14 -12.01 -8.17
CA THR A 176 -12.18 -11.80 -9.62
C THR A 176 -10.82 -11.90 -10.30
N TYR A 177 -9.72 -11.76 -9.54
CA TYR A 177 -8.37 -12.10 -10.04
C TYR A 177 -8.15 -13.60 -10.22
N LEU A 178 -8.95 -14.44 -9.55
CA LEU A 178 -8.80 -15.89 -9.54
C LEU A 178 -9.89 -16.64 -10.31
N LEU A 179 -11.06 -16.03 -10.46
CA LEU A 179 -12.23 -16.62 -11.10
C LEU A 179 -12.80 -15.66 -12.15
N PRO A 180 -13.62 -16.14 -13.11
CA PRO A 180 -14.24 -15.30 -14.12
C PRO A 180 -15.04 -14.15 -13.50
N PRO A 181 -14.70 -12.87 -13.77
CA PRO A 181 -15.29 -11.72 -13.07
C PRO A 181 -16.80 -11.58 -13.30
N PHE A 182 -17.26 -11.79 -14.54
CA PHE A 182 -18.68 -11.65 -14.87
C PHE A 182 -19.56 -12.68 -14.16
N GLU A 183 -19.06 -13.91 -13.98
CA GLU A 183 -19.76 -14.93 -13.21
C GLU A 183 -19.87 -14.52 -11.73
N ILE A 184 -18.78 -14.03 -11.14
CA ILE A 184 -18.78 -13.58 -9.76
C ILE A 184 -19.73 -12.42 -9.53
N TYR A 185 -19.73 -11.42 -10.41
CA TYR A 185 -20.65 -10.29 -10.30
C TYR A 185 -22.10 -10.72 -10.46
N SER A 186 -22.40 -11.61 -11.41
CA SER A 186 -23.73 -12.18 -11.58
C SER A 186 -24.18 -12.94 -10.33
N ASN A 187 -23.35 -13.82 -9.80
CA ASN A 187 -23.65 -14.61 -8.62
C ASN A 187 -23.88 -13.74 -7.37
N ILE A 188 -23.12 -12.65 -7.23
CA ILE A 188 -23.33 -11.69 -6.12
C ILE A 188 -24.68 -10.98 -6.28
N LEU A 189 -25.02 -10.52 -7.49
CA LEU A 189 -26.27 -9.78 -7.74
C LEU A 189 -27.52 -10.64 -7.58
N HIS A 190 -27.46 -11.91 -7.98
CA HIS A 190 -28.59 -12.83 -7.88
C HIS A 190 -28.62 -13.64 -6.57
N GLY A 191 -27.58 -13.52 -5.74
CA GLY A 191 -27.46 -14.28 -4.49
C GLY A 191 -27.16 -15.76 -4.69
N GLU A 192 -26.61 -16.15 -5.83
CA GLU A 192 -26.31 -17.53 -6.24
C GLU A 192 -24.84 -17.91 -6.01
N LEU A 193 -24.20 -17.32 -4.97
CA LEU A 193 -22.83 -17.61 -4.63
C LEU A 193 -22.64 -19.10 -4.25
N THR A 194 -21.66 -19.75 -4.83
CA THR A 194 -21.27 -21.07 -4.39
C THR A 194 -20.74 -21.02 -2.96
N ARG A 195 -20.81 -22.16 -2.24
CA ARG A 195 -20.34 -22.24 -0.85
C ARG A 195 -18.89 -21.76 -0.71
N ASN A 196 -18.02 -22.12 -1.66
CA ASN A 196 -16.60 -21.73 -1.61
C ASN A 196 -16.40 -20.23 -1.87
N GLN A 197 -17.15 -19.64 -2.82
CA GLN A 197 -17.14 -18.21 -3.09
C GLN A 197 -17.62 -17.42 -1.86
N ALA A 198 -18.71 -17.84 -1.23
CA ALA A 198 -19.24 -17.21 -0.03
C ALA A 198 -18.28 -17.30 1.16
N LEU A 199 -17.67 -18.47 1.40
CA LEU A 199 -16.67 -18.66 2.45
C LEU A 199 -15.43 -17.80 2.20
N PHE A 200 -14.93 -17.71 0.97
CA PHE A 200 -13.80 -16.87 0.62
C PHE A 200 -14.12 -15.39 0.88
N LEU A 201 -15.27 -14.91 0.38
CA LEU A 201 -15.68 -13.51 0.58
C LEU A 201 -15.83 -13.17 2.05
N LEU A 202 -16.45 -14.05 2.85
CA LEU A 202 -16.62 -13.84 4.29
C LEU A 202 -15.27 -13.80 5.01
N ALA A 203 -14.42 -14.80 4.77
CA ALA A 203 -13.10 -14.90 5.42
C ALA A 203 -12.19 -13.73 5.03
N ALA A 204 -12.10 -13.41 3.73
CA ALA A 204 -11.28 -12.31 3.24
C ALA A 204 -11.79 -10.96 3.74
N THR A 205 -13.10 -10.69 3.68
CA THR A 205 -13.67 -9.44 4.20
C THR A 205 -13.41 -9.28 5.70
N THR A 206 -13.58 -10.35 6.47
CA THR A 206 -13.30 -10.33 7.91
C THR A 206 -11.83 -10.04 8.18
N ALA A 207 -10.92 -10.70 7.46
CA ALA A 207 -9.48 -10.48 7.58
C ALA A 207 -9.09 -9.04 7.24
N PHE A 208 -9.62 -8.46 6.15
CA PHE A 208 -9.37 -7.07 5.79
C PHE A 208 -10.01 -6.08 6.77
N CYS A 209 -11.19 -6.35 7.30
CA CYS A 209 -11.77 -5.52 8.36
C CYS A 209 -10.88 -5.47 9.60
N ILE A 210 -10.37 -6.62 10.05
CA ILE A 210 -9.44 -6.72 11.16
C ILE A 210 -8.15 -5.95 10.83
N GLU A 211 -7.62 -6.14 9.63
CA GLU A 211 -6.40 -5.47 9.19
C GLU A 211 -6.58 -3.95 9.13
N PHE A 212 -7.63 -3.45 8.48
CA PHE A 212 -7.91 -2.02 8.37
C PHE A 212 -8.24 -1.34 9.69
N LEU A 213 -8.79 -2.07 10.67
CA LEU A 213 -9.06 -1.53 12.00
C LEU A 213 -7.83 -1.58 12.90
N LEU A 214 -7.11 -2.70 12.91
CA LEU A 214 -6.09 -3.00 13.91
C LEU A 214 -4.67 -2.90 13.37
N ALA A 215 -4.34 -3.56 12.25
CA ALA A 215 -2.97 -3.68 11.79
C ALA A 215 -2.50 -2.48 10.97
N ARG A 216 -3.28 -2.03 9.99
CA ARG A 216 -2.96 -0.86 9.15
C ARG A 216 -1.49 -0.76 8.75
N HIS A 217 -0.80 0.27 9.25
CA HIS A 217 0.62 0.48 8.96
C HIS A 217 1.54 -0.61 9.52
N LEU A 218 1.11 -1.39 10.52
CA LEU A 218 1.88 -2.52 11.02
C LEU A 218 1.99 -3.61 9.96
N PHE A 219 0.90 -3.88 9.22
CA PHE A 219 0.93 -4.80 8.10
C PHE A 219 1.91 -4.33 7.01
N CYS A 220 1.79 -3.09 6.55
CA CYS A 220 2.71 -2.51 5.56
C CYS A 220 4.17 -2.54 6.00
N ARG A 221 4.41 -2.53 7.31
CA ARG A 221 5.75 -2.46 7.88
C ARG A 221 6.37 -3.83 8.12
N PHE A 222 5.60 -4.80 8.60
CA PHE A 222 6.09 -6.10 9.07
C PHE A 222 5.53 -7.29 8.30
N GLY A 223 4.30 -7.20 7.78
CA GLY A 223 3.62 -8.30 7.09
C GLY A 223 3.74 -8.26 5.58
N CYS A 224 3.90 -7.08 4.98
CA CYS A 224 3.95 -6.93 3.54
C CYS A 224 5.35 -7.23 2.99
N ALA A 225 5.49 -8.34 2.24
CA ALA A 225 6.75 -8.73 1.61
C ALA A 225 7.29 -7.62 0.67
N VAL A 226 6.42 -7.00 -0.13
CA VAL A 226 6.78 -5.91 -1.05
C VAL A 226 7.42 -4.75 -0.30
N GLY A 227 6.83 -4.32 0.83
CA GLY A 227 7.37 -3.25 1.67
C GLY A 227 8.70 -3.63 2.33
N LEU A 228 8.84 -4.90 2.73
CA LEU A 228 10.07 -5.42 3.32
C LEU A 228 11.22 -5.41 2.30
N PHE A 229 11.01 -6.00 1.10
CA PHE A 229 12.04 -6.04 0.05
C PHE A 229 12.46 -4.64 -0.41
N GLN A 230 11.51 -3.71 -0.58
CA GLN A 230 11.85 -2.32 -0.89
C GLN A 230 12.73 -1.67 0.19
N SER A 231 12.46 -1.97 1.46
CA SER A 231 13.27 -1.44 2.55
C SER A 231 14.68 -1.99 2.54
N LEU A 232 14.82 -3.30 2.35
CA LEU A 232 16.13 -3.96 2.29
C LEU A 232 16.94 -3.44 1.09
N ALA A 233 16.33 -3.36 -0.10
CA ALA A 233 16.98 -2.82 -1.29
C ALA A 233 17.43 -1.36 -1.09
N TRP A 234 16.60 -0.51 -0.47
CA TRP A 234 16.94 0.88 -0.17
C TRP A 234 18.06 1.00 0.88
N MET A 235 18.03 0.17 1.93
CA MET A 235 19.10 0.16 2.94
C MET A 235 20.46 -0.28 2.38
N ALA A 236 20.48 -1.11 1.33
CA ALA A 236 21.70 -1.50 0.63
C ALA A 236 22.30 -0.35 -0.21
N ASN A 237 21.56 0.73 -0.45
CA ASN A 237 22.06 1.88 -1.21
C ASN A 237 22.88 2.81 -0.29
N ARG A 238 24.18 2.94 -0.53
CA ARG A 238 25.08 3.84 0.22
C ARG A 238 24.72 5.32 0.14
N ARG A 239 23.95 5.73 -0.86
CA ARG A 239 23.49 7.12 -1.06
C ARG A 239 22.10 7.37 -0.46
N ALA A 240 21.51 6.39 0.22
CA ALA A 240 20.22 6.56 0.85
C ALA A 240 20.28 7.61 1.97
N MET A 241 19.30 8.52 1.97
CA MET A 241 19.19 9.50 3.06
C MET A 241 18.72 8.81 4.33
N VAL A 242 19.44 9.01 5.42
CA VAL A 242 19.15 8.45 6.74
C VAL A 242 18.77 9.58 7.70
N ILE A 243 17.72 9.36 8.48
CA ILE A 243 17.35 10.30 9.55
C ILE A 243 18.37 10.15 10.67
N SER A 244 19.08 11.24 10.98
CA SER A 244 19.98 11.32 12.12
C SER A 244 19.49 12.34 13.14
N PHE A 245 19.72 12.08 14.42
CA PHE A 245 19.37 13.00 15.50
C PHE A 245 20.55 13.94 15.80
N ASN A 246 20.35 15.24 15.66
CA ASN A 246 21.34 16.23 16.05
C ASN A 246 21.19 16.56 17.55
N ARG A 247 22.13 16.06 18.37
CA ARG A 247 22.15 16.26 19.83
C ARG A 247 22.26 17.73 20.22
N GLN A 248 22.95 18.56 19.44
CA GLN A 248 23.13 19.99 19.73
C GLN A 248 21.81 20.77 19.66
N ARG A 249 20.86 20.30 18.83
CA ARG A 249 19.52 20.88 18.69
C ARG A 249 18.45 20.13 19.48
N GLY A 250 18.86 19.26 20.41
CA GLY A 250 17.94 18.44 21.20
C GLY A 250 16.98 19.23 22.10
N SER A 251 17.33 20.45 22.47
CA SER A 251 16.45 21.36 23.24
C SER A 251 15.14 21.69 22.51
N ALA A 252 15.19 21.85 21.19
CA ALA A 252 14.00 22.11 20.37
C ALA A 252 12.99 20.95 20.39
N CYS A 253 13.44 19.71 20.71
CA CYS A 253 12.54 18.57 20.81
C CYS A 253 11.73 18.55 22.13
N ARG A 254 12.11 19.29 23.16
CA ARG A 254 11.40 19.33 24.45
C ARG A 254 10.06 20.08 24.34
N SER A 255 9.99 21.11 23.51
CA SER A 255 8.78 21.91 23.27
C SER A 255 8.04 21.52 21.99
N CYS A 256 8.48 20.47 21.30
CA CYS A 256 7.94 20.06 20.01
C CYS A 256 6.68 19.19 20.17
N ASN A 257 5.65 19.47 19.40
CA ASN A 257 4.39 18.69 19.33
C ASN A 257 4.52 17.37 18.53
N ASN A 258 5.67 16.70 18.55
CA ASN A 258 5.95 15.47 17.80
C ASN A 258 5.74 15.61 16.29
N ALA A 259 6.00 16.78 15.72
CA ALA A 259 5.73 17.09 14.32
C ALA A 259 6.36 16.10 13.33
N CYS A 260 7.59 15.63 13.59
CA CYS A 260 8.26 14.64 12.74
C CYS A 260 7.58 13.28 12.77
N ASP A 261 7.08 12.83 13.94
CA ASP A 261 6.34 11.56 14.08
C ASP A 261 4.96 11.67 13.41
N ASN A 262 4.32 12.84 13.52
CA ASN A 262 3.01 13.09 12.95
C ASN A 262 3.04 13.32 11.43
N ALA A 263 4.13 13.87 10.90
CA ALA A 263 4.32 14.09 9.47
C ALA A 263 4.63 12.80 8.70
N CYS A 264 5.13 11.76 9.37
CA CYS A 264 5.50 10.50 8.70
C CYS A 264 4.26 9.66 8.38
N PRO A 265 3.91 9.44 7.09
CA PRO A 265 2.75 8.65 6.71
C PRO A 265 2.84 7.18 7.16
N MET A 266 4.05 6.65 7.35
CA MET A 266 4.31 5.29 7.85
C MET A 266 4.37 5.21 9.38
N ARG A 267 4.24 6.33 10.09
CA ARG A 267 4.31 6.39 11.57
C ARG A 267 5.59 5.74 12.14
N LEU A 268 6.72 6.02 11.52
CA LEU A 268 8.03 5.45 11.91
C LEU A 268 8.57 6.28 13.04
N GLN A 269 8.13 6.71 14.01
CA GLN A 269 8.67 7.41 15.18
C GLN A 269 10.16 7.81 15.04
N PRO A 270 10.52 8.79 14.20
CA PRO A 270 11.92 9.16 13.95
C PRO A 270 12.63 9.70 15.21
N ARG A 271 11.90 10.07 16.25
CA ARG A 271 12.44 10.51 17.54
C ARG A 271 13.04 9.38 18.37
N THR A 272 12.72 8.12 18.07
CA THR A 272 13.21 7.00 18.88
C THR A 272 14.63 6.65 18.46
N ILE A 273 15.62 7.12 19.23
CA ILE A 273 17.08 6.99 18.97
C ILE A 273 17.55 5.52 18.79
N LYS A 274 16.85 4.56 19.38
CA LYS A 274 17.17 3.13 19.26
C LYS A 274 16.98 2.58 17.84
N ARG A 275 16.29 3.30 16.95
CA ARG A 275 15.98 2.86 15.59
C ARG A 275 16.80 3.64 14.57
N LYS A 276 18.09 3.36 14.50
CA LYS A 276 19.02 3.96 13.50
C LYS A 276 18.74 3.55 12.05
N MET A 277 17.71 2.74 11.78
CA MET A 277 17.47 2.09 10.49
C MET A 277 16.37 2.75 9.63
N PHE A 278 16.02 4.01 9.90
CA PHE A 278 15.03 4.71 9.06
C PHE A 278 15.72 5.49 7.96
N THR A 279 15.62 4.96 6.76
CA THR A 279 15.99 5.68 5.56
C THR A 279 14.81 6.49 5.04
N LEU A 280 15.04 7.77 4.73
CA LEU A 280 14.07 8.61 4.04
C LEU A 280 13.97 8.12 2.59
N SER A 281 12.74 7.95 2.11
CA SER A 281 12.46 7.62 0.73
C SER A 281 11.39 8.57 0.17
N LEU A 282 11.10 8.48 -1.12
CA LEU A 282 10.09 9.32 -1.78
C LEU A 282 8.68 9.21 -1.18
N ILE A 283 8.42 8.26 -0.29
CA ILE A 283 7.16 8.19 0.45
C ILE A 283 6.98 9.37 1.41
N HIS A 284 8.07 10.03 1.80
CA HIS A 284 8.07 11.15 2.74
C HIS A 284 7.99 12.52 2.06
N ILE A 285 7.97 12.55 0.74
CA ILE A 285 7.78 13.78 -0.08
C ILE A 285 6.26 14.03 -0.32
#